data_bfc155fe6fd9eced6cb4b023793ea90f
#
_entry.id   bfc155fe6fd9eced6cb4b023793ea90f
#
_cell.length_a   1.000
_cell.length_b   1.000
_cell.length_c   1.000
_cell.angle_alpha   90.00
_cell.angle_beta   90.00
_cell.angle_gamma   90.00
#
_symmetry.space_group_name_H-M   'P 1'
#
loop_
_entity.id
_entity.type
_entity.pdbx_description
1 polymer ?
#
loop_
_entity_poly.entity_id
_entity_poly.type
_entity_poly.pdbx_seq_one_letter_code
_entity_poly.pdbx_strand_id
1 'polypeptide(L)'
;MMVIGRYGVRAAALLAAVYLAGASPAAAVSDGGRGPGLYPGVHSRRGGSSLDQRTIVIDPGHGGLDVGAKGKFGSVEKDVDLAISLKLKALIEQSQSYRVVLTRDKDLDVSLENRAAIANNNDALVFLSIHVNGSFRKNARGSESYFLSLNATDDETRKLAYFENSSTSLQGRIAGESKNDVSMILWDMAQAAYIKQSSRLAEEIQTELNRALGIENRGIKQADFKVLRGVACPAVLVEAAFISNPQEEEKLVSEDFQSQVAQAVYNGLASFLKSGISK
;
A
#
# COMPACT_ATOMS: atom_id res chain seq x y z
N MET A 1 4.83 -35.29 57.17
CA MET A 1 3.54 -35.98 57.05
C MET A 1 3.11 -35.75 55.62
N MET A 2 3.17 -36.77 54.83
CA MET A 2 3.10 -36.87 53.37
C MET A 2 1.66 -37.15 52.95
N VAL A 3 1.12 -36.37 52.03
CA VAL A 3 -0.12 -36.76 51.34
C VAL A 3 0.08 -36.55 49.83
N ILE A 4 0.11 -37.69 49.16
CA ILE A 4 0.22 -37.83 47.70
C ILE A 4 -1.20 -37.85 47.13
N GLY A 5 -1.53 -36.92 46.24
CA GLY A 5 -2.79 -36.91 45.49
C GLY A 5 -2.55 -37.34 44.03
N ARG A 6 -3.05 -38.51 43.67
CA ARG A 6 -3.12 -39.09 42.33
C ARG A 6 -4.21 -38.41 41.52
N TYR A 7 -3.91 -37.95 40.29
CA TYR A 7 -4.95 -37.64 39.30
C TYR A 7 -4.78 -38.51 38.06
N GLY A 8 -5.87 -39.16 37.74
CA GLY A 8 -5.97 -40.15 36.69
C GLY A 8 -6.09 -39.56 35.31
N VAL A 9 -5.49 -40.29 34.39
CA VAL A 9 -5.53 -40.06 32.94
C VAL A 9 -6.88 -40.54 32.41
N ARG A 10 -7.63 -39.70 31.72
CA ARG A 10 -8.78 -40.11 30.89
C ARG A 10 -8.36 -39.96 29.41
N ALA A 11 -8.28 -41.10 28.77
CA ALA A 11 -8.13 -41.24 27.31
C ALA A 11 -9.48 -40.89 26.64
N ALA A 12 -9.46 -39.99 25.67
CA ALA A 12 -10.58 -39.77 24.77
C ALA A 12 -10.22 -40.35 23.39
N ALA A 13 -11.06 -41.31 22.97
CA ALA A 13 -10.94 -41.97 21.67
C ALA A 13 -11.42 -41.06 20.54
N LEU A 14 -10.61 -40.89 19.50
CA LEU A 14 -10.97 -40.23 18.25
C LEU A 14 -11.57 -41.29 17.30
N LEU A 15 -12.84 -41.09 16.91
CA LEU A 15 -13.50 -41.78 15.81
C LEU A 15 -13.09 -41.10 14.49
N ALA A 16 -12.40 -41.84 13.64
CA ALA A 16 -12.13 -41.44 12.25
C ALA A 16 -13.31 -41.89 11.36
N ALA A 17 -14.01 -40.93 10.77
CA ALA A 17 -14.97 -41.18 9.70
C ALA A 17 -14.28 -41.14 8.35
N VAL A 18 -14.22 -42.27 7.67
CA VAL A 18 -13.75 -42.39 6.28
C VAL A 18 -14.92 -42.07 5.34
N TYR A 19 -14.80 -41.00 4.55
CA TYR A 19 -15.73 -40.74 3.46
C TYR A 19 -15.08 -41.19 2.14
N LEU A 20 -15.68 -42.24 1.56
CA LEU A 20 -15.41 -42.67 0.18
C LEU A 20 -16.16 -41.73 -0.76
N ALA A 21 -15.41 -40.92 -1.53
CA ALA A 21 -15.97 -40.15 -2.63
C ALA A 21 -15.77 -40.87 -3.95
N GLY A 22 -16.88 -41.10 -4.66
CA GLY A 22 -16.95 -41.76 -5.94
C GLY A 22 -16.29 -40.94 -7.07
N ALA A 23 -15.62 -41.67 -7.96
CA ALA A 23 -15.07 -41.15 -9.17
C ALA A 23 -16.15 -40.89 -10.23
N SER A 24 -16.17 -39.72 -10.84
CA SER A 24 -16.86 -39.41 -12.09
C SER A 24 -15.86 -39.27 -13.25
N PRO A 25 -16.22 -39.65 -14.49
CA PRO A 25 -15.26 -39.81 -15.56
C PRO A 25 -14.84 -38.45 -16.18
N ALA A 26 -13.58 -38.42 -16.56
CA ALA A 26 -12.94 -37.31 -17.27
C ALA A 26 -13.55 -37.10 -18.65
N ALA A 27 -14.01 -35.86 -18.92
CA ALA A 27 -14.24 -35.37 -20.26
C ALA A 27 -12.91 -34.84 -20.82
N ALA A 28 -12.45 -35.39 -21.94
CA ALA A 28 -11.29 -34.91 -22.65
C ALA A 28 -11.54 -33.53 -23.24
N VAL A 29 -10.78 -32.52 -22.81
CA VAL A 29 -10.72 -31.19 -23.42
C VAL A 29 -9.42 -31.14 -24.24
N SER A 30 -9.58 -30.90 -25.53
CA SER A 30 -8.51 -30.72 -26.50
C SER A 30 -7.59 -29.56 -26.14
N ASP A 31 -6.30 -29.87 -26.16
CA ASP A 31 -5.17 -28.98 -26.01
C ASP A 31 -5.16 -27.92 -27.12
N GLY A 32 -5.43 -26.69 -26.77
CA GLY A 32 -5.19 -25.48 -27.56
C GLY A 32 -4.17 -24.64 -26.84
N GLY A 33 -2.90 -24.83 -27.13
CA GLY A 33 -1.76 -24.16 -26.53
C GLY A 33 -1.89 -22.63 -26.51
N ARG A 34 -2.00 -22.06 -25.33
CA ARG A 34 -1.69 -20.65 -25.06
C ARG A 34 -0.62 -20.62 -23.98
N GLY A 35 0.57 -20.21 -24.39
CA GLY A 35 1.65 -19.89 -23.47
C GLY A 35 1.25 -18.76 -22.49
N PRO A 36 1.93 -18.64 -21.34
CA PRO A 36 1.60 -17.63 -20.33
C PRO A 36 1.85 -16.22 -20.88
N GLY A 37 0.77 -15.49 -21.16
CA GLY A 37 0.83 -14.06 -21.50
C GLY A 37 1.17 -13.24 -20.28
N LEU A 38 2.36 -12.69 -20.26
CA LEU A 38 3.00 -11.98 -19.12
C LEU A 38 2.74 -10.48 -19.06
N TYR A 39 1.73 -9.96 -19.80
CA TYR A 39 1.34 -8.56 -19.69
C TYR A 39 -0.17 -8.44 -19.74
N PRO A 40 -0.80 -7.61 -18.88
CA PRO A 40 -2.21 -7.28 -19.03
C PRO A 40 -2.37 -6.51 -20.35
N GLY A 41 -2.96 -7.18 -21.33
CA GLY A 41 -3.37 -6.53 -22.57
C GLY A 41 -4.30 -5.36 -22.24
N VAL A 42 -4.26 -4.33 -23.08
CA VAL A 42 -5.24 -3.25 -23.10
C VAL A 42 -6.62 -3.90 -23.30
N HIS A 43 -7.33 -4.16 -22.19
CA HIS A 43 -8.67 -4.72 -22.25
C HIS A 43 -9.63 -3.69 -22.80
N SER A 44 -10.06 -3.91 -24.03
CA SER A 44 -11.24 -3.28 -24.60
C SER A 44 -12.42 -3.47 -23.64
N ARG A 45 -12.98 -2.37 -23.17
CA ARG A 45 -14.17 -2.34 -22.31
C ARG A 45 -15.31 -3.05 -23.01
N ARG A 46 -15.68 -4.25 -22.55
CA ARG A 46 -16.98 -4.85 -22.85
C ARG A 46 -18.01 -4.27 -21.89
N GLY A 47 -19.01 -3.60 -22.43
CA GLY A 47 -20.13 -3.08 -21.67
C GLY A 47 -20.95 -4.21 -21.03
N GLY A 48 -21.32 -4.02 -19.76
CA GLY A 48 -22.18 -4.92 -19.00
C GLY A 48 -22.45 -4.37 -17.61
N SER A 49 -23.61 -3.89 -17.38
CA SER A 49 -24.34 -3.44 -16.21
C SER A 49 -23.94 -4.05 -14.86
N SER A 50 -23.36 -3.28 -14.04
CA SER A 50 -23.45 -3.00 -12.60
C SER A 50 -22.40 -1.94 -12.35
N LEU A 51 -22.71 -0.95 -11.55
CA LEU A 51 -21.86 0.21 -11.26
C LEU A 51 -20.39 -0.20 -11.18
N ASP A 52 -19.65 0.09 -12.26
CA ASP A 52 -18.23 -0.23 -12.39
C ASP A 52 -17.49 0.73 -11.45
N GLN A 53 -17.57 0.43 -10.13
CA GLN A 53 -16.95 1.26 -9.10
C GLN A 53 -15.44 1.24 -9.31
N ARG A 54 -14.93 2.42 -9.68
CA ARG A 54 -13.49 2.60 -9.85
C ARG A 54 -12.76 2.32 -8.54
N THR A 55 -11.68 1.57 -8.60
CA THR A 55 -10.94 1.12 -7.41
C THR A 55 -9.88 2.13 -7.00
N ILE A 56 -9.86 2.49 -5.72
CA ILE A 56 -8.73 3.16 -5.06
C ILE A 56 -7.97 2.10 -4.26
N VAL A 57 -6.66 2.02 -4.41
CA VAL A 57 -5.83 1.14 -3.58
C VAL A 57 -5.12 1.99 -2.55
N ILE A 58 -5.27 1.60 -1.28
CA ILE A 58 -4.53 2.18 -0.16
C ILE A 58 -3.54 1.12 0.33
N ASP A 59 -2.33 1.53 0.52
CA ASP A 59 -1.21 0.71 0.94
C ASP A 59 -0.72 1.18 2.32
N PRO A 60 -1.15 0.56 3.42
CA PRO A 60 -0.53 0.81 4.71
C PRO A 60 0.91 0.33 4.70
N GLY A 61 1.89 1.21 4.95
CA GLY A 61 3.31 0.88 4.96
C GLY A 61 3.65 -0.27 5.91
N HIS A 62 4.77 -0.95 5.68
CA HIS A 62 5.31 -1.99 6.55
C HIS A 62 4.33 -3.13 6.87
N GLY A 63 4.49 -3.81 8.02
CA GLY A 63 3.62 -4.87 8.52
C GLY A 63 4.36 -6.18 8.83
N GLY A 64 3.78 -7.01 9.70
CA GLY A 64 4.39 -8.25 10.14
C GLY A 64 5.71 -8.02 10.89
N LEU A 65 6.80 -8.60 10.41
CA LEU A 65 8.15 -8.45 11.00
C LEU A 65 8.77 -7.09 10.69
N ASP A 66 8.35 -6.44 9.61
CA ASP A 66 8.76 -5.10 9.28
C ASP A 66 7.91 -4.10 10.08
N VAL A 67 8.51 -3.52 11.10
CA VAL A 67 7.80 -2.58 11.98
C VAL A 67 7.89 -1.12 11.52
N GLY A 68 8.72 -0.83 10.51
CA GLY A 68 9.03 0.53 10.11
C GLY A 68 9.83 1.31 11.17
N ALA A 69 9.70 2.62 11.15
CA ALA A 69 10.31 3.49 12.14
C ALA A 69 9.69 3.29 13.53
N LYS A 70 10.49 3.62 14.57
CA LYS A 70 10.07 3.53 15.98
C LYS A 70 10.09 4.89 16.63
N GLY A 71 9.03 5.21 17.32
CA GLY A 71 8.92 6.37 18.17
C GLY A 71 9.72 6.20 19.47
N LYS A 72 9.95 7.33 20.14
CA LYS A 72 10.66 7.38 21.42
C LYS A 72 9.85 6.73 22.55
N PHE A 73 8.54 6.78 22.47
CA PHE A 73 7.61 6.24 23.48
C PHE A 73 7.17 4.81 23.17
N GLY A 74 7.72 4.21 22.10
CA GLY A 74 7.54 2.81 21.75
C GLY A 74 6.47 2.54 20.70
N SER A 75 5.84 3.56 20.13
CA SER A 75 4.98 3.40 18.97
C SER A 75 5.78 2.95 17.75
N VAL A 76 5.15 2.20 16.87
CA VAL A 76 5.76 1.70 15.62
C VAL A 76 4.95 2.16 14.42
N GLU A 77 5.64 2.47 13.35
CA GLU A 77 5.11 3.01 12.12
C GLU A 77 3.97 2.15 11.55
N LYS A 78 4.18 0.84 11.39
CA LYS A 78 3.20 -0.08 10.81
C LYS A 78 1.80 0.01 11.44
N ASP A 79 1.71 0.30 12.73
CA ASP A 79 0.43 0.37 13.45
C ASP A 79 -0.29 1.69 13.16
N VAL A 80 0.46 2.79 13.09
CA VAL A 80 -0.06 4.12 12.75
C VAL A 80 -0.51 4.17 11.30
N ASP A 81 0.29 3.62 10.38
CA ASP A 81 -0.04 3.54 8.95
C ASP A 81 -1.34 2.78 8.71
N LEU A 82 -1.51 1.64 9.40
CA LEU A 82 -2.74 0.87 9.33
C LEU A 82 -3.93 1.65 9.88
N ALA A 83 -3.77 2.31 11.02
CA ALA A 83 -4.84 3.07 11.66
C ALA A 83 -5.33 4.23 10.77
N ILE A 84 -4.41 5.01 10.19
CA ILE A 84 -4.73 6.09 9.25
C ILE A 84 -5.40 5.52 7.99
N SER A 85 -4.86 4.44 7.43
CA SER A 85 -5.38 3.81 6.22
C SER A 85 -6.80 3.27 6.37
N LEU A 86 -7.13 2.69 7.52
CA LEU A 86 -8.49 2.22 7.82
C LEU A 86 -9.49 3.39 7.92
N LYS A 87 -9.09 4.51 8.53
CA LYS A 87 -9.91 5.73 8.58
C LYS A 87 -10.11 6.33 7.19
N LEU A 88 -9.05 6.40 6.37
CA LEU A 88 -9.11 6.87 4.99
C LEU A 88 -10.03 5.99 4.12
N LYS A 89 -9.92 4.66 4.25
CA LYS A 89 -10.84 3.72 3.60
C LYS A 89 -12.29 4.03 3.93
N ALA A 90 -12.62 4.20 5.21
CA ALA A 90 -13.98 4.50 5.64
C ALA A 90 -14.52 5.81 5.01
N LEU A 91 -13.69 6.86 4.94
CA LEU A 91 -14.07 8.12 4.31
C LEU A 91 -14.35 7.97 2.80
N ILE A 92 -13.52 7.25 2.08
CA ILE A 92 -13.68 7.05 0.64
C ILE A 92 -14.95 6.23 0.36
N GLU A 93 -15.18 5.15 1.11
CA GLU A 93 -16.34 4.27 0.92
C GLU A 93 -17.68 4.93 1.28
N GLN A 94 -17.69 5.91 2.20
CA GLN A 94 -18.87 6.71 2.50
C GLN A 94 -19.39 7.48 1.27
N SER A 95 -18.54 7.83 0.31
CA SER A 95 -18.95 8.49 -0.93
C SER A 95 -19.72 7.59 -1.88
N GLN A 96 -19.68 6.26 -1.68
CA GLN A 96 -20.27 5.22 -2.55
C GLN A 96 -19.83 5.28 -4.03
N SER A 97 -18.85 6.13 -4.35
CA SER A 97 -18.39 6.35 -5.73
C SER A 97 -17.21 5.45 -6.08
N TYR A 98 -16.50 4.94 -5.08
CA TYR A 98 -15.27 4.17 -5.23
C TYR A 98 -15.28 2.94 -4.36
N ARG A 99 -14.69 1.85 -4.87
CA ARG A 99 -14.32 0.67 -4.09
C ARG A 99 -12.91 0.88 -3.55
N VAL A 100 -12.66 0.51 -2.29
CA VAL A 100 -11.33 0.57 -1.70
C VAL A 100 -10.78 -0.84 -1.50
N VAL A 101 -9.54 -1.03 -1.95
CA VAL A 101 -8.74 -2.23 -1.66
C VAL A 101 -7.56 -1.81 -0.82
N LEU A 102 -7.34 -2.48 0.31
CA LEU A 102 -6.14 -2.34 1.12
C LEU A 102 -5.12 -3.41 0.70
N THR A 103 -3.83 -3.07 0.67
CA THR A 103 -2.77 -4.08 0.46
C THR A 103 -2.62 -4.99 1.68
N ARG A 104 -2.92 -4.45 2.88
CA ARG A 104 -3.13 -5.19 4.13
C ARG A 104 -4.19 -4.50 4.98
N ASP A 105 -5.03 -5.28 5.65
CA ASP A 105 -6.09 -4.81 6.56
C ASP A 105 -5.82 -5.17 8.03
N LYS A 106 -4.68 -5.77 8.29
CA LYS A 106 -4.17 -6.18 9.60
C LYS A 106 -2.64 -6.22 9.61
N ASP A 107 -2.05 -6.61 10.71
CA ASP A 107 -0.59 -6.75 10.84
C ASP A 107 -0.11 -7.98 10.05
N LEU A 108 0.23 -7.76 8.77
CA LEU A 108 0.71 -8.74 7.81
C LEU A 108 1.91 -8.20 7.05
N ASP A 109 2.85 -9.08 6.74
CA ASP A 109 3.95 -8.80 5.83
C ASP A 109 3.49 -8.92 4.38
N VAL A 110 3.63 -7.84 3.60
CA VAL A 110 3.31 -7.79 2.16
C VAL A 110 4.51 -7.21 1.43
N SER A 111 5.12 -7.99 0.53
CA SER A 111 6.28 -7.52 -0.24
C SER A 111 5.95 -6.31 -1.12
N LEU A 112 6.95 -5.46 -1.40
CA LEU A 112 6.78 -4.26 -2.22
C LEU A 112 6.22 -4.59 -3.61
N GLU A 113 6.66 -5.70 -4.20
CA GLU A 113 6.18 -6.19 -5.48
C GLU A 113 4.70 -6.61 -5.42
N ASN A 114 4.28 -7.25 -4.32
CA ASN A 114 2.89 -7.66 -4.13
C ASN A 114 1.97 -6.46 -3.94
N ARG A 115 2.42 -5.36 -3.29
CA ARG A 115 1.67 -4.12 -3.15
C ARG A 115 1.33 -3.52 -4.52
N ALA A 116 2.33 -3.41 -5.41
CA ALA A 116 2.13 -2.98 -6.79
C ALA A 116 1.24 -3.95 -7.59
N ALA A 117 1.43 -5.26 -7.42
CA ALA A 117 0.59 -6.26 -8.07
C ALA A 117 -0.88 -6.19 -7.63
N ILE A 118 -1.16 -5.94 -6.35
CA ILE A 118 -2.53 -5.72 -5.84
C ILE A 118 -3.17 -4.52 -6.55
N ALA A 119 -2.44 -3.41 -6.69
CA ALA A 119 -2.95 -2.23 -7.41
C ALA A 119 -3.29 -2.57 -8.87
N ASN A 120 -2.36 -3.19 -9.58
CA ASN A 120 -2.54 -3.52 -11.00
C ASN A 120 -3.64 -4.57 -11.23
N ASN A 121 -3.72 -5.61 -10.40
CA ASN A 121 -4.74 -6.66 -10.51
C ASN A 121 -6.17 -6.18 -10.20
N ASN A 122 -6.29 -5.03 -9.53
CA ASN A 122 -7.57 -4.41 -9.23
C ASN A 122 -7.89 -3.21 -10.15
N ASP A 123 -7.14 -3.01 -11.25
CA ASP A 123 -7.29 -1.88 -12.17
C ASP A 123 -7.39 -0.55 -11.42
N ALA A 124 -6.47 -0.33 -10.47
CA ALA A 124 -6.50 0.82 -9.59
C ALA A 124 -6.52 2.14 -10.36
N LEU A 125 -7.42 3.03 -9.99
CA LEU A 125 -7.48 4.40 -10.49
C LEU A 125 -6.38 5.26 -9.87
N VAL A 126 -6.08 5.00 -8.59
CA VAL A 126 -5.07 5.68 -7.78
C VAL A 126 -4.51 4.69 -6.76
N PHE A 127 -3.21 4.81 -6.48
CA PHE A 127 -2.50 4.09 -5.42
C PHE A 127 -1.96 5.08 -4.38
N LEU A 128 -2.29 4.87 -3.11
CA LEU A 128 -1.90 5.71 -1.98
C LEU A 128 -1.13 4.87 -0.96
N SER A 129 0.18 5.05 -0.86
CA SER A 129 0.99 4.46 0.21
C SER A 129 1.05 5.41 1.39
N ILE A 130 0.71 4.94 2.58
CA ILE A 130 0.59 5.73 3.81
C ILE A 130 1.66 5.30 4.80
N HIS A 131 2.48 6.26 5.20
CA HIS A 131 3.63 6.12 6.07
C HIS A 131 3.70 7.23 7.13
N VAL A 132 4.53 7.04 8.14
CA VAL A 132 4.94 8.04 9.11
C VAL A 132 6.46 7.99 9.28
N ASN A 133 7.13 9.07 8.94
CA ASN A 133 8.55 9.18 8.69
C ASN A 133 9.42 8.88 9.92
N GLY A 134 10.59 8.30 9.67
CA GLY A 134 11.66 8.15 10.63
C GLY A 134 12.90 8.96 10.27
N SER A 135 13.50 9.66 11.24
CA SER A 135 14.72 10.40 11.01
C SER A 135 15.70 10.28 12.17
N PHE A 136 16.99 10.21 11.86
CA PHE A 136 18.06 10.33 12.87
C PHE A 136 18.29 11.78 13.32
N ARG A 137 17.71 12.76 12.63
CA ARG A 137 17.78 14.18 13.01
C ARG A 137 16.76 14.45 14.11
N LYS A 138 17.22 14.83 15.30
CA LYS A 138 16.38 15.06 16.49
C LYS A 138 15.22 16.04 16.31
N ASN A 139 15.33 16.97 15.35
CA ASN A 139 14.33 18.02 15.10
C ASN A 139 13.57 17.83 13.78
N ALA A 140 13.71 16.68 13.11
CA ALA A 140 12.91 16.38 11.94
C ALA A 140 11.43 16.31 12.31
N ARG A 141 10.59 16.99 11.54
CA ARG A 141 9.15 17.10 11.77
C ARG A 141 8.44 17.53 10.49
N GLY A 142 7.13 17.41 10.47
CA GLY A 142 6.29 17.88 9.38
C GLY A 142 5.81 16.77 8.45
N SER A 143 5.06 17.14 7.44
CA SER A 143 4.54 16.21 6.42
C SER A 143 5.19 16.45 5.07
N GLU A 144 5.30 15.40 4.29
CA GLU A 144 5.81 15.42 2.91
C GLU A 144 5.11 14.35 2.06
N SER A 145 4.99 14.61 0.76
CA SER A 145 4.38 13.67 -0.18
C SER A 145 5.34 13.38 -1.33
N TYR A 146 5.40 12.11 -1.74
CA TYR A 146 6.39 11.63 -2.70
C TYR A 146 5.74 10.99 -3.92
N PHE A 147 6.34 11.21 -5.07
CA PHE A 147 6.05 10.48 -6.30
C PHE A 147 7.32 9.86 -6.88
N LEU A 148 7.15 8.88 -7.77
CA LEU A 148 8.25 8.11 -8.34
C LEU A 148 9.14 8.96 -9.26
N SER A 149 10.46 8.88 -9.07
CA SER A 149 11.48 9.36 -10.00
C SER A 149 12.78 8.63 -9.75
N LEU A 150 13.57 8.40 -10.81
CA LEU A 150 14.92 7.82 -10.66
C LEU A 150 15.87 8.78 -9.93
N ASN A 151 15.60 10.09 -9.97
CA ASN A 151 16.39 11.12 -9.32
C ASN A 151 15.68 11.62 -8.06
N ALA A 152 16.35 11.48 -6.91
CA ALA A 152 15.84 12.03 -5.65
C ALA A 152 15.97 13.57 -5.63
N THR A 153 15.00 14.23 -4.99
CA THR A 153 14.98 15.68 -4.80
C THR A 153 16.21 16.15 -4.02
N ASP A 154 16.60 15.43 -2.98
CA ASP A 154 17.73 15.74 -2.11
C ASP A 154 18.30 14.47 -1.47
N ASP A 155 19.41 14.60 -0.73
CA ASP A 155 20.08 13.47 -0.07
C ASP A 155 19.24 12.86 1.07
N GLU A 156 18.41 13.64 1.74
CA GLU A 156 17.51 13.16 2.78
C GLU A 156 16.43 12.25 2.16
N THR A 157 15.82 12.70 1.08
CA THR A 157 14.86 11.92 0.30
C THR A 157 15.46 10.64 -0.27
N ARG A 158 16.73 10.70 -0.74
CA ARG A 158 17.44 9.50 -1.22
C ARG A 158 17.65 8.47 -0.10
N LYS A 159 17.99 8.92 1.10
CA LYS A 159 18.14 8.06 2.26
C LYS A 159 16.82 7.44 2.68
N LEU A 160 15.74 8.23 2.73
CA LEU A 160 14.41 7.71 3.02
C LEU A 160 14.03 6.60 2.03
N ALA A 161 14.13 6.86 0.72
CA ALA A 161 13.84 5.85 -0.29
C ALA A 161 14.72 4.59 -0.15
N TYR A 162 15.96 4.72 0.29
CA TYR A 162 16.81 3.56 0.59
C TYR A 162 16.27 2.75 1.76
N PHE A 163 15.81 3.38 2.85
CA PHE A 163 15.25 2.68 3.99
C PHE A 163 13.93 1.98 3.63
N GLU A 164 13.01 2.68 2.98
CA GLU A 164 11.74 2.12 2.53
C GLU A 164 11.93 0.94 1.56
N ASN A 165 12.90 1.05 0.65
CA ASN A 165 13.23 -0.01 -0.29
C ASN A 165 13.93 -1.22 0.36
N SER A 166 14.46 -1.07 1.57
CA SER A 166 15.18 -2.12 2.32
C SER A 166 14.25 -2.90 3.24
N SER A 167 13.02 -2.49 3.37
CA SER A 167 11.95 -3.19 4.04
C SER A 167 11.84 -4.61 3.49
N THR A 168 12.29 -5.59 4.25
CA THR A 168 12.51 -6.97 3.78
C THR A 168 11.32 -7.84 4.10
N SER A 169 10.54 -8.19 3.08
CA SER A 169 9.90 -9.49 3.10
C SER A 169 10.93 -10.55 2.72
N LEU A 170 11.09 -11.58 3.52
CA LEU A 170 12.02 -12.70 3.29
C LEU A 170 11.69 -13.55 2.03
N GLN A 171 10.69 -13.20 1.25
CA GLN A 171 10.17 -14.00 0.12
C GLN A 171 10.40 -13.45 -1.28
N GLY A 172 11.07 -12.32 -1.46
CA GLY A 172 11.22 -11.65 -2.76
C GLY A 172 12.50 -11.95 -3.53
N ARG A 173 12.84 -13.22 -3.78
CA ARG A 173 13.90 -13.60 -4.74
C ARG A 173 13.37 -14.59 -5.77
N ILE A 174 12.53 -14.14 -6.69
CA ILE A 174 12.21 -14.91 -7.88
C ILE A 174 12.12 -14.00 -9.11
N ALA A 175 12.87 -14.41 -10.15
CA ALA A 175 12.75 -14.12 -11.58
C ALA A 175 13.43 -12.86 -12.11
N GLY A 176 14.54 -13.09 -12.81
CA GLY A 176 15.01 -12.25 -13.89
C GLY A 176 13.99 -12.27 -15.04
N GLU A 177 13.39 -11.16 -15.34
CA GLU A 177 12.49 -10.99 -16.47
C GLU A 177 13.28 -10.72 -17.74
N SER A 178 13.09 -11.57 -18.74
CA SER A 178 13.44 -11.26 -20.14
C SER A 178 12.39 -10.26 -20.67
N LYS A 179 12.77 -8.99 -20.84
CA LYS A 179 11.89 -7.93 -21.34
C LYS A 179 12.12 -7.77 -22.86
N ASN A 180 11.03 -7.80 -23.64
CA ASN A 180 11.07 -7.42 -25.05
C ASN A 180 11.14 -5.87 -25.17
N ASP A 181 12.06 -5.35 -25.97
CA ASP A 181 12.36 -3.91 -26.10
C ASP A 181 11.15 -3.02 -26.38
N VAL A 182 10.19 -3.49 -27.19
CA VAL A 182 8.98 -2.73 -27.53
C VAL A 182 8.03 -2.58 -26.33
N SER A 183 7.90 -3.64 -25.53
CA SER A 183 7.09 -3.60 -24.30
C SER A 183 7.66 -2.62 -23.27
N MET A 184 8.99 -2.51 -23.21
CA MET A 184 9.68 -1.54 -22.33
C MET A 184 9.42 -0.11 -22.75
N ILE A 185 9.48 0.22 -24.03
CA ILE A 185 9.22 1.57 -24.54
C ILE A 185 7.77 2.00 -24.22
N LEU A 186 6.80 1.13 -24.45
CA LEU A 186 5.39 1.42 -24.14
C LEU A 186 5.16 1.57 -22.64
N TRP A 187 5.83 0.78 -21.83
CA TRP A 187 5.80 0.88 -20.38
C TRP A 187 6.40 2.20 -19.89
N ASP A 188 7.55 2.61 -20.43
CA ASP A 188 8.20 3.86 -20.07
C ASP A 188 7.35 5.08 -20.44
N MET A 189 6.65 5.04 -21.59
CA MET A 189 5.71 6.10 -21.97
C MET A 189 4.50 6.18 -21.05
N ALA A 190 3.92 5.05 -20.67
CA ALA A 190 2.82 4.99 -19.71
C ALA A 190 3.26 5.46 -18.33
N GLN A 191 4.44 5.06 -17.87
CA GLN A 191 5.05 5.52 -16.62
C GLN A 191 5.22 7.05 -16.61
N ALA A 192 5.69 7.65 -17.70
CA ALA A 192 5.86 9.11 -17.80
C ALA A 192 4.53 9.86 -17.62
N ALA A 193 3.43 9.34 -18.19
CA ALA A 193 2.08 9.89 -18.00
C ALA A 193 1.61 9.77 -16.54
N TYR A 194 1.84 8.62 -15.90
CA TYR A 194 1.49 8.41 -14.51
C TYR A 194 2.32 9.25 -13.55
N ILE A 195 3.61 9.46 -13.82
CA ILE A 195 4.48 10.34 -13.01
C ILE A 195 3.93 11.76 -12.96
N LYS A 196 3.52 12.32 -14.10
CA LYS A 196 2.92 13.68 -14.15
C LYS A 196 1.63 13.76 -13.33
N GLN A 197 0.78 12.74 -13.39
CA GLN A 197 -0.44 12.69 -12.61
C GLN A 197 -0.16 12.44 -11.12
N SER A 198 0.85 11.63 -10.79
CA SER A 198 1.32 11.39 -9.43
C SER A 198 1.85 12.66 -8.78
N SER A 199 2.64 13.45 -9.50
CA SER A 199 3.12 14.75 -9.01
C SER A 199 1.95 15.67 -8.65
N ARG A 200 0.91 15.73 -9.50
CA ARG A 200 -0.28 16.54 -9.23
C ARG A 200 -1.11 16.00 -8.06
N LEU A 201 -1.26 14.68 -7.94
CA LEU A 201 -1.90 14.05 -6.80
C LEU A 201 -1.16 14.34 -5.50
N ALA A 202 0.19 14.26 -5.52
CA ALA A 202 1.03 14.60 -4.37
C ALA A 202 0.85 16.08 -3.95
N GLU A 203 0.75 16.99 -4.91
CA GLU A 203 0.53 18.43 -4.67
C GLU A 203 -0.84 18.69 -4.00
N GLU A 204 -1.91 18.08 -4.51
CA GLU A 204 -3.25 18.21 -3.91
C GLU A 204 -3.30 17.65 -2.48
N ILE A 205 -2.70 16.47 -2.26
CA ILE A 205 -2.64 15.87 -0.91
C ILE A 205 -1.80 16.73 0.03
N GLN A 206 -0.61 17.17 -0.39
CA GLN A 206 0.28 17.97 0.45
C GLN A 206 -0.33 19.32 0.82
N THR A 207 -1.08 19.93 -0.10
CA THR A 207 -1.82 21.16 0.15
C THR A 207 -2.84 20.98 1.27
N GLU A 208 -3.60 19.88 1.26
CA GLU A 208 -4.59 19.59 2.28
C GLU A 208 -3.97 19.19 3.63
N LEU A 209 -2.86 18.42 3.63
CA LEU A 209 -2.10 18.13 4.85
C LEU A 209 -1.57 19.41 5.49
N ASN A 210 -0.99 20.32 4.71
CA ASN A 210 -0.52 21.61 5.20
C ASN A 210 -1.64 22.45 5.82
N ARG A 211 -2.83 22.44 5.20
CA ARG A 211 -3.98 23.19 5.70
C ARG A 211 -4.55 22.61 7.00
N ALA A 212 -4.56 21.29 7.14
CA ALA A 212 -5.29 20.60 8.20
C ALA A 212 -4.46 20.34 9.46
N LEU A 213 -3.16 20.02 9.33
CA LEU A 213 -2.42 19.40 10.42
C LEU A 213 -1.72 20.40 11.36
N GLY A 214 -1.50 21.65 10.94
CA GLY A 214 -0.77 22.65 11.75
C GLY A 214 0.66 22.20 12.14
N ILE A 215 1.31 21.40 11.27
CA ILE A 215 2.70 20.96 11.37
C ILE A 215 3.51 21.52 10.21
N GLU A 216 4.83 21.35 10.22
CA GLU A 216 5.71 21.85 9.17
C GLU A 216 5.38 21.22 7.81
N ASN A 217 5.22 22.06 6.79
CA ASN A 217 5.06 21.60 5.41
C ASN A 217 6.45 21.44 4.77
N ARG A 218 6.81 20.19 4.47
CA ARG A 218 8.08 19.88 3.81
C ARG A 218 7.94 19.76 2.28
N GLY A 219 6.73 19.94 1.78
CA GLY A 219 6.40 19.98 0.36
C GLY A 219 6.31 18.62 -0.31
N ILE A 220 6.29 18.67 -1.65
CA ILE A 220 6.34 17.48 -2.49
C ILE A 220 7.78 17.19 -2.90
N LYS A 221 8.11 15.90 -2.98
CA LYS A 221 9.44 15.42 -3.34
C LYS A 221 9.33 14.21 -4.28
N GLN A 222 10.46 13.78 -4.78
CA GLN A 222 10.52 12.62 -5.65
C GLN A 222 11.75 11.76 -5.33
N ALA A 223 11.62 10.44 -5.46
CA ALA A 223 12.72 9.48 -5.42
C ALA A 223 12.30 8.12 -5.98
N ASP A 224 13.24 7.20 -6.00
CA ASP A 224 13.06 5.85 -6.51
C ASP A 224 12.50 4.91 -5.41
N PHE A 225 11.23 5.13 -5.06
CA PHE A 225 10.51 4.25 -4.14
C PHE A 225 10.03 2.99 -4.88
N LYS A 226 10.51 1.81 -4.46
CA LYS A 226 10.15 0.52 -5.07
C LYS A 226 8.66 0.22 -5.00
N VAL A 227 7.98 0.64 -3.92
CA VAL A 227 6.54 0.44 -3.75
C VAL A 227 5.72 1.17 -4.82
N LEU A 228 6.23 2.28 -5.35
CA LEU A 228 5.59 3.03 -6.44
C LEU A 228 6.03 2.53 -7.82
N ARG A 229 7.14 1.78 -7.89
CA ARG A 229 7.66 1.24 -9.14
C ARG A 229 6.77 0.09 -9.61
N GLY A 230 6.39 0.11 -10.85
CA GLY A 230 5.53 -0.95 -11.43
C GLY A 230 4.03 -0.77 -11.20
N VAL A 231 3.60 0.27 -10.49
CA VAL A 231 2.18 0.63 -10.37
C VAL A 231 1.69 1.29 -11.66
N ALA A 232 0.62 0.77 -12.25
CA ALA A 232 0.07 1.21 -13.54
C ALA A 232 -1.06 2.25 -13.38
N CYS A 233 -0.91 3.18 -12.43
CA CYS A 233 -1.83 4.31 -12.20
C CYS A 233 -1.08 5.45 -11.48
N PRO A 234 -1.69 6.65 -11.31
CA PRO A 234 -1.16 7.68 -10.43
C PRO A 234 -0.91 7.13 -9.02
N ALA A 235 0.31 7.30 -8.51
CA ALA A 235 0.77 6.69 -7.26
C ALA A 235 1.58 7.69 -6.43
N VAL A 236 1.28 7.77 -5.13
CA VAL A 236 2.00 8.62 -4.18
C VAL A 236 2.29 7.85 -2.89
N LEU A 237 3.38 8.24 -2.22
CA LEU A 237 3.69 7.86 -0.85
C LEU A 237 3.57 9.13 0.01
N VAL A 238 2.82 9.04 1.09
CA VAL A 238 2.53 10.13 2.02
C VAL A 238 3.24 9.85 3.34
N GLU A 239 4.09 10.77 3.75
CA GLU A 239 4.72 10.81 5.07
C GLU A 239 3.96 11.83 5.92
N ALA A 240 3.04 11.34 6.75
CA ALA A 240 2.06 12.21 7.43
C ALA A 240 2.69 13.08 8.52
N ALA A 241 3.71 12.59 9.22
CA ALA A 241 4.50 13.26 10.25
C ALA A 241 5.71 12.41 10.61
N PHE A 242 6.57 12.85 11.54
CA PHE A 242 7.75 12.08 11.98
C PHE A 242 7.50 11.35 13.29
N ILE A 243 7.35 10.03 13.26
CA ILE A 243 7.20 9.20 14.46
C ILE A 243 8.46 9.26 15.36
N SER A 244 9.63 9.54 14.78
CA SER A 244 10.89 9.74 15.52
C SER A 244 10.94 11.06 16.30
N ASN A 245 10.00 11.99 16.05
CA ASN A 245 9.87 13.24 16.79
C ASN A 245 8.87 13.05 17.95
N PRO A 246 9.29 13.23 19.21
CA PRO A 246 8.42 12.94 20.36
C PRO A 246 7.09 13.71 20.37
N GLN A 247 7.09 14.96 19.90
CA GLN A 247 5.87 15.79 19.86
C GLN A 247 4.90 15.33 18.76
N GLU A 248 5.44 14.85 17.64
CA GLU A 248 4.63 14.30 16.54
C GLU A 248 4.23 12.85 16.81
N GLU A 249 5.06 12.06 17.53
CA GLU A 249 4.68 10.74 18.00
C GLU A 249 3.42 10.79 18.89
N GLU A 250 3.38 11.73 19.86
CA GLU A 250 2.19 11.92 20.70
C GLU A 250 0.93 12.26 19.89
N LYS A 251 1.08 13.04 18.82
CA LYS A 251 -0.03 13.32 17.89
C LYS A 251 -0.42 12.08 17.09
N LEU A 252 0.56 11.39 16.50
CA LEU A 252 0.35 10.24 15.61
C LEU A 252 -0.38 9.06 16.28
N VAL A 253 -0.24 8.89 17.59
CA VAL A 253 -0.97 7.85 18.34
C VAL A 253 -2.38 8.29 18.73
N SER A 254 -2.75 9.56 18.56
CA SER A 254 -4.09 10.04 18.85
C SER A 254 -5.07 9.78 17.70
N GLU A 255 -6.27 9.31 18.03
CA GLU A 255 -7.32 9.08 17.04
C GLU A 255 -7.73 10.34 16.28
N ASP A 256 -7.71 11.49 16.97
CA ASP A 256 -8.06 12.79 16.38
C ASP A 256 -7.08 13.18 15.29
N PHE A 257 -5.77 13.11 15.55
CA PHE A 257 -4.76 13.43 14.54
C PHE A 257 -4.76 12.46 13.37
N GLN A 258 -4.88 11.15 13.64
CA GLN A 258 -5.04 10.14 12.58
C GLN A 258 -6.26 10.41 11.70
N SER A 259 -7.37 10.85 12.30
CA SER A 259 -8.59 11.23 11.56
C SER A 259 -8.38 12.51 10.74
N GLN A 260 -7.64 13.50 11.26
CA GLN A 260 -7.27 14.70 10.51
C GLN A 260 -6.37 14.38 9.32
N VAL A 261 -5.38 13.49 9.48
CA VAL A 261 -4.54 13.01 8.37
C VAL A 261 -5.40 12.31 7.31
N ALA A 262 -6.22 11.35 7.72
CA ALA A 262 -7.10 10.63 6.80
C ALA A 262 -8.05 11.58 6.03
N GLN A 263 -8.61 12.58 6.72
CA GLN A 263 -9.49 13.58 6.10
C GLN A 263 -8.73 14.48 5.12
N ALA A 264 -7.49 14.89 5.45
CA ALA A 264 -6.66 15.71 4.57
C ALA A 264 -6.29 14.93 3.28
N VAL A 265 -5.85 13.67 3.41
CA VAL A 265 -5.56 12.81 2.26
C VAL A 265 -6.81 12.58 1.41
N TYR A 266 -7.97 12.35 2.03
CA TYR A 266 -9.25 12.23 1.33
C TYR A 266 -9.61 13.50 0.54
N ASN A 267 -9.45 14.67 1.14
CA ASN A 267 -9.74 15.95 0.49
C ASN A 267 -8.82 16.18 -0.73
N GLY A 268 -7.52 15.93 -0.59
CA GLY A 268 -6.55 16.02 -1.69
C GLY A 268 -6.87 15.05 -2.83
N LEU A 269 -7.19 13.79 -2.49
CA LEU A 269 -7.65 12.79 -3.45
C LEU A 269 -8.93 13.25 -4.17
N ALA A 270 -9.92 13.77 -3.43
CA ALA A 270 -11.17 14.25 -4.01
C ALA A 270 -10.96 15.43 -4.95
N SER A 271 -10.08 16.38 -4.61
CA SER A 271 -9.67 17.50 -5.48
C SER A 271 -9.03 17.00 -6.77
N PHE A 272 -8.08 16.07 -6.66
CA PHE A 272 -7.42 15.44 -7.81
C PHE A 272 -8.42 14.74 -8.74
N LEU A 273 -9.35 13.97 -8.19
CA LEU A 273 -10.34 13.22 -8.98
C LEU A 273 -11.36 14.13 -9.66
N LYS A 274 -11.76 15.26 -9.03
CA LYS A 274 -12.66 16.27 -9.61
C LYS A 274 -12.05 16.99 -10.81
N SER A 275 -10.76 17.30 -10.74
CA SER A 275 -10.05 17.99 -11.84
C SER A 275 -9.78 17.10 -13.06
N GLY A 276 -10.18 15.83 -12.99
CA GLY A 276 -10.08 14.83 -14.06
C GLY A 276 -8.67 14.22 -14.16
N ILE A 277 -8.66 12.91 -14.30
CA ILE A 277 -7.44 12.18 -14.70
C ILE A 277 -7.35 12.38 -16.22
N SER A 278 -6.52 13.34 -16.67
CA SER A 278 -6.27 13.54 -18.11
C SER A 278 -5.71 12.23 -18.68
N LYS A 279 -6.40 11.70 -19.69
CA LYS A 279 -5.93 10.55 -20.47
C LYS A 279 -4.76 10.97 -21.35
#